data_90ddfda419c167931f4d61f56404f59b
#
_entry.id   90ddfda419c167931f4d61f56404f59b
#
_cell.length_a   1.000
_cell.length_b   1.000
_cell.length_c   1.000
_cell.angle_alpha   90.00
_cell.angle_beta   90.00
_cell.angle_gamma   90.00
#
_symmetry.space_group_name_H-M   'P 1'
#
loop_
_entity.id
_entity.type
_entity.pdbx_description
1 polymer ?
#
loop_
_entity_poly.entity_id
_entity_poly.type
_entity_poly.pdbx_seq_one_letter_code
_entity_poly.pdbx_strand_id
1 'polypeptide(L)'
;VPKKEKPVIHPVSEKSVPEKEKSVIHPVSKVSKAPEIAQINPSPYAFGDLPDNRLLPVRGHSRMNYTVKWAKKTKKHIDIASMAGILRLTPMTPEVIRVSFVKGVTTEIKDTYWKPEATDVFSWSVRESKTALKVSTEKVSAVIDKKTGAIQFETADGTVLLKERSVEPRLIMDQQTWEFFEWDSSEKINAKGILSTDLLVLRAKAKYISFGGKPMRMPLVLSRKGYGLGIAAKETVLLCNIKTYGPYISTLGEDQIDYYFIYGETNEETISMYKKLTL
;
A
#
# COMPACT_ATOMS: atom_id res chain seq x y z
N VAL A 1 -3.98 76.36 34.84
CA VAL A 1 -3.96 74.89 34.80
C VAL A 1 -5.22 74.40 35.52
N PRO A 2 -6.21 73.88 34.87
CA PRO A 2 -7.43 73.42 35.52
C PRO A 2 -7.25 71.98 36.01
N LYS A 3 -7.73 71.71 37.21
CA LYS A 3 -7.81 70.44 37.91
C LYS A 3 -8.81 69.49 37.19
N LYS A 4 -8.40 68.30 36.93
CA LYS A 4 -9.29 67.21 36.48
C LYS A 4 -10.09 66.66 37.65
N GLU A 5 -11.41 66.77 37.56
CA GLU A 5 -12.36 66.08 38.43
C GLU A 5 -12.43 64.63 38.17
N LYS A 6 -12.50 63.81 39.22
CA LYS A 6 -12.72 62.35 39.12
C LYS A 6 -14.21 62.03 39.03
N PRO A 7 -14.65 61.11 38.18
CA PRO A 7 -16.08 60.73 38.14
C PRO A 7 -16.46 59.88 39.35
N VAL A 8 -17.60 60.26 39.93
CA VAL A 8 -18.28 59.56 41.03
C VAL A 8 -18.98 58.35 40.47
N ILE A 9 -18.65 57.17 40.97
CA ILE A 9 -19.33 55.94 40.63
C ILE A 9 -20.50 55.72 41.58
N HIS A 10 -21.73 55.68 41.02
CA HIS A 10 -22.91 55.30 41.78
C HIS A 10 -23.03 53.76 41.75
N PRO A 11 -23.44 53.14 42.88
CA PRO A 11 -23.67 51.68 42.89
C PRO A 11 -24.92 51.35 42.14
N VAL A 12 -24.80 50.44 41.17
CA VAL A 12 -25.92 49.86 40.44
C VAL A 12 -26.47 48.69 41.26
N SER A 13 -27.78 48.73 41.49
CA SER A 13 -28.54 47.71 42.20
C SER A 13 -28.36 46.31 41.60
N GLU A 14 -28.14 45.32 42.45
CA GLU A 14 -28.14 43.92 42.15
C GLU A 14 -29.51 43.50 41.55
N LYS A 15 -29.52 43.17 40.26
CA LYS A 15 -30.60 42.40 39.65
C LYS A 15 -30.21 40.92 39.69
N SER A 16 -31.08 40.15 40.32
CA SER A 16 -31.06 38.71 40.44
C SER A 16 -30.75 38.04 39.08
N VAL A 17 -29.64 37.27 39.04
CA VAL A 17 -29.28 36.42 37.92
C VAL A 17 -30.16 35.18 37.94
N PRO A 18 -30.82 34.84 36.86
CA PRO A 18 -31.59 33.59 36.80
C PRO A 18 -30.66 32.36 36.88
N GLU A 19 -31.07 31.40 37.66
CA GLU A 19 -30.41 30.12 37.91
C GLU A 19 -30.09 29.45 36.58
N LYS A 20 -28.82 29.24 36.30
CA LYS A 20 -28.38 28.47 35.11
C LYS A 20 -28.88 27.05 35.23
N GLU A 21 -29.74 26.66 34.30
CA GLU A 21 -30.06 25.27 34.05
C GLU A 21 -28.77 24.46 33.96
N LYS A 22 -28.65 23.47 34.84
CA LYS A 22 -27.58 22.48 34.77
C LYS A 22 -27.76 21.70 33.45
N SER A 23 -26.97 22.04 32.47
CA SER A 23 -26.83 21.19 31.27
C SER A 23 -26.45 19.80 31.73
N VAL A 24 -27.37 18.88 31.61
CA VAL A 24 -27.12 17.44 31.75
C VAL A 24 -26.18 17.06 30.63
N ILE A 25 -24.88 16.92 30.95
CA ILE A 25 -23.91 16.33 30.05
C ILE A 25 -24.34 14.87 29.89
N HIS A 26 -25.04 14.57 28.81
CA HIS A 26 -25.25 13.20 28.41
C HIS A 26 -23.86 12.59 28.23
N PRO A 27 -23.56 11.42 28.81
CA PRO A 27 -22.31 10.73 28.56
C PRO A 27 -22.21 10.51 27.05
N VAL A 28 -21.13 11.03 26.45
CA VAL A 28 -20.75 10.77 25.06
C VAL A 28 -20.87 9.28 24.87
N SER A 29 -21.83 8.88 24.04
CA SER A 29 -22.04 7.51 23.67
C SER A 29 -20.71 6.91 23.30
N LYS A 30 -20.41 5.77 23.92
CA LYS A 30 -19.22 4.94 23.69
C LYS A 30 -18.88 5.01 22.21
N VAL A 31 -17.68 5.49 21.92
CA VAL A 31 -17.04 5.35 20.61
C VAL A 31 -17.31 3.91 20.18
N SER A 32 -18.15 3.73 19.16
CA SER A 32 -18.39 2.41 18.63
C SER A 32 -17.04 1.87 18.24
N LYS A 33 -16.62 0.77 18.85
CA LYS A 33 -15.46 0.00 18.37
C LYS A 33 -15.62 -0.12 16.88
N ALA A 34 -14.57 0.25 16.13
CA ALA A 34 -14.52 -0.01 14.70
C ALA A 34 -15.04 -1.45 14.48
N PRO A 35 -15.91 -1.67 13.49
CA PRO A 35 -16.49 -2.99 13.31
C PRO A 35 -15.34 -3.98 13.28
N GLU A 36 -15.38 -4.95 14.20
CA GLU A 36 -14.44 -6.05 14.24
C GLU A 36 -14.53 -6.67 12.86
N ILE A 37 -13.45 -6.54 12.05
CA ILE A 37 -13.42 -7.10 10.71
C ILE A 37 -13.59 -8.59 10.92
N ALA A 38 -14.81 -9.07 10.71
CA ALA A 38 -15.14 -10.47 10.89
C ALA A 38 -14.11 -11.25 10.08
N GLN A 39 -13.34 -12.11 10.73
CA GLN A 39 -12.37 -12.96 10.06
C GLN A 39 -13.10 -13.58 8.88
N ILE A 40 -12.63 -13.25 7.66
CA ILE A 40 -13.15 -13.87 6.46
C ILE A 40 -12.67 -15.31 6.55
N ASN A 41 -13.52 -16.17 7.08
CA ASN A 41 -13.29 -17.59 7.06
C ASN A 41 -13.75 -18.08 5.68
N PRO A 42 -12.83 -18.18 4.69
CA PRO A 42 -13.26 -18.60 3.36
C PRO A 42 -13.72 -20.05 3.53
N SER A 43 -14.95 -20.31 3.16
CA SER A 43 -15.41 -21.69 3.07
C SER A 43 -14.44 -22.45 2.16
N PRO A 44 -13.86 -23.59 2.60
CA PRO A 44 -13.03 -24.41 1.73
C PRO A 44 -13.82 -24.93 0.51
N TYR A 45 -15.14 -24.75 0.53
CA TYR A 45 -16.07 -25.13 -0.54
C TYR A 45 -16.63 -23.90 -1.26
N ALA A 46 -15.98 -22.73 -1.20
CA ALA A 46 -16.41 -21.57 -1.97
C ALA A 46 -16.46 -21.95 -3.45
N PHE A 47 -17.67 -22.13 -3.97
CA PHE A 47 -17.94 -22.35 -5.38
C PHE A 47 -17.47 -21.12 -6.15
N GLY A 48 -16.50 -21.36 -7.01
CA GLY A 48 -15.94 -20.32 -7.84
C GLY A 48 -14.87 -19.50 -7.10
N ASP A 49 -13.77 -19.35 -7.76
CA ASP A 49 -12.62 -18.57 -7.32
C ASP A 49 -12.92 -17.06 -7.47
N LEU A 50 -14.06 -16.60 -6.93
CA LEU A 50 -14.47 -15.21 -6.95
C LEU A 50 -14.03 -14.54 -5.65
N PRO A 51 -13.62 -13.27 -5.68
CA PRO A 51 -13.31 -12.51 -4.47
C PRO A 51 -14.57 -12.27 -3.65
N ASP A 52 -14.44 -12.22 -2.34
CA ASP A 52 -15.50 -11.72 -1.46
C ASP A 52 -15.91 -10.30 -1.88
N ASN A 53 -17.21 -10.00 -1.84
CA ASN A 53 -17.74 -8.67 -2.23
C ASN A 53 -17.04 -7.52 -1.48
N ARG A 54 -16.59 -7.75 -0.24
CA ARG A 54 -15.84 -6.77 0.55
C ARG A 54 -14.44 -6.49 0.02
N LEU A 55 -13.89 -7.42 -0.76
CA LEU A 55 -12.56 -7.30 -1.37
C LEU A 55 -12.63 -6.89 -2.84
N LEU A 56 -13.84 -6.67 -3.36
CA LEU A 56 -14.00 -6.06 -4.67
C LEU A 56 -13.63 -4.57 -4.57
N PRO A 57 -12.80 -4.07 -5.49
CA PRO A 57 -12.49 -2.65 -5.49
C PRO A 57 -13.75 -1.85 -5.74
N VAL A 58 -13.98 -0.85 -4.90
CA VAL A 58 -15.13 0.04 -5.03
C VAL A 58 -14.94 0.88 -6.29
N ARG A 59 -15.76 0.65 -7.30
CA ARG A 59 -15.69 1.40 -8.56
C ARG A 59 -16.24 2.81 -8.37
N GLY A 60 -15.53 3.79 -8.87
CA GLY A 60 -16.02 5.16 -9.02
C GLY A 60 -15.92 6.05 -7.78
N HIS A 61 -15.30 5.62 -6.69
CA HIS A 61 -15.18 6.44 -5.47
C HIS A 61 -13.86 7.18 -5.33
N SER A 62 -12.84 6.85 -6.09
CA SER A 62 -11.56 7.51 -5.97
C SER A 62 -11.21 8.26 -7.25
N ARG A 63 -11.46 9.56 -7.25
CA ARG A 63 -10.81 10.48 -8.19
C ARG A 63 -9.46 10.92 -7.61
N MET A 64 -8.72 9.97 -7.05
CA MET A 64 -7.40 10.28 -6.50
C MET A 64 -6.44 10.68 -7.61
N ASN A 65 -5.78 11.79 -7.42
CA ASN A 65 -4.79 12.28 -8.38
C ASN A 65 -3.40 11.78 -7.99
N TYR A 66 -2.88 10.85 -8.77
CA TYR A 66 -1.53 10.26 -8.59
C TYR A 66 -0.44 11.00 -9.34
N THR A 67 -0.76 12.13 -10.02
CA THR A 67 0.25 12.95 -10.69
C THR A 67 1.35 13.35 -9.72
N VAL A 68 2.58 13.04 -10.06
CA VAL A 68 3.75 13.33 -9.25
C VAL A 68 3.93 14.83 -9.06
N LYS A 69 4.00 15.28 -7.83
CA LYS A 69 4.21 16.68 -7.43
C LYS A 69 5.67 16.97 -7.15
N TRP A 70 6.31 16.09 -6.43
CA TRP A 70 7.73 16.17 -6.11
C TRP A 70 8.30 14.78 -5.84
N ALA A 71 9.61 14.67 -5.96
CA ALA A 71 10.36 13.49 -5.58
C ALA A 71 11.60 13.89 -4.77
N LYS A 72 11.92 13.12 -3.72
CA LYS A 72 13.06 13.38 -2.84
C LYS A 72 13.87 12.11 -2.63
N LYS A 73 15.06 12.07 -3.21
CA LYS A 73 16.03 10.98 -3.00
C LYS A 73 16.77 11.16 -1.68
N THR A 74 16.92 10.07 -0.94
CA THR A 74 17.80 9.93 0.21
C THR A 74 18.94 8.94 -0.11
N LYS A 75 19.75 8.58 0.87
CA LYS A 75 20.75 7.51 0.70
C LYS A 75 20.10 6.14 0.53
N LYS A 76 18.92 5.90 1.15
CA LYS A 76 18.28 4.58 1.24
C LYS A 76 17.08 4.41 0.31
N HIS A 77 16.36 5.48 0.02
CA HIS A 77 15.09 5.43 -0.72
C HIS A 77 14.82 6.74 -1.48
N ILE A 78 13.81 6.70 -2.31
CA ILE A 78 13.20 7.88 -2.89
C ILE A 78 11.72 7.96 -2.49
N ASP A 79 11.29 9.13 -2.02
CA ASP A 79 9.89 9.47 -1.78
C ASP A 79 9.33 10.24 -2.96
N ILE A 80 8.15 9.86 -3.41
CA ILE A 80 7.46 10.42 -4.57
C ILE A 80 6.05 10.80 -4.10
N ALA A 81 5.76 12.09 -4.08
CA ALA A 81 4.50 12.60 -3.58
C ALA A 81 3.51 12.92 -4.68
N SER A 82 2.27 12.61 -4.42
CA SER A 82 1.09 12.98 -5.20
C SER A 82 -0.02 13.49 -4.29
N MET A 83 -1.15 13.91 -4.86
CA MET A 83 -2.35 14.21 -4.05
C MET A 83 -2.95 12.96 -3.41
N ALA A 84 -2.71 11.79 -3.98
CA ALA A 84 -3.19 10.52 -3.45
C ALA A 84 -2.41 10.07 -2.22
N GLY A 85 -1.11 10.40 -2.13
CA GLY A 85 -0.25 9.99 -1.03
C GLY A 85 1.23 9.99 -1.39
N ILE A 86 2.01 9.31 -0.55
CA ILE A 86 3.46 9.17 -0.70
C ILE A 86 3.78 7.74 -1.13
N LEU A 87 4.42 7.62 -2.28
CA LEU A 87 5.05 6.40 -2.77
C LEU A 87 6.52 6.41 -2.41
N ARG A 88 7.01 5.38 -1.74
CA ARG A 88 8.43 5.17 -1.45
C ARG A 88 8.96 3.96 -2.20
N LEU A 89 10.06 4.14 -2.88
CA LEU A 89 10.84 3.05 -3.46
C LEU A 89 12.15 2.91 -2.69
N THR A 90 12.39 1.74 -2.15
CA THR A 90 13.61 1.41 -1.40
C THR A 90 14.32 0.26 -2.11
N PRO A 91 15.37 0.54 -2.91
CA PRO A 91 16.23 -0.51 -3.42
C PRO A 91 16.89 -1.24 -2.24
N MET A 92 16.72 -2.57 -2.19
CA MET A 92 17.22 -3.41 -1.08
C MET A 92 18.46 -4.20 -1.49
N THR A 93 18.46 -4.71 -2.71
CA THR A 93 19.58 -5.39 -3.37
C THR A 93 19.59 -5.03 -4.85
N PRO A 94 20.55 -5.45 -5.66
CA PRO A 94 20.48 -5.28 -7.12
C PRO A 94 19.23 -5.86 -7.76
N GLU A 95 18.61 -6.88 -7.17
CA GLU A 95 17.45 -7.60 -7.69
C GLU A 95 16.12 -7.21 -7.00
N VAL A 96 16.16 -6.46 -5.89
CA VAL A 96 14.99 -6.25 -5.04
C VAL A 96 14.72 -4.77 -4.81
N ILE A 97 13.50 -4.35 -5.09
CA ILE A 97 12.97 -3.02 -4.77
C ILE A 97 11.73 -3.19 -3.88
N ARG A 98 11.77 -2.64 -2.67
CA ARG A 98 10.58 -2.51 -1.82
C ARG A 98 9.76 -1.31 -2.27
N VAL A 99 8.47 -1.51 -2.41
CA VAL A 99 7.47 -0.49 -2.74
C VAL A 99 6.57 -0.30 -1.54
N SER A 100 6.45 0.94 -1.06
CA SER A 100 5.53 1.26 0.03
C SER A 100 4.70 2.48 -0.39
N PHE A 101 3.40 2.45 -0.12
CA PHE A 101 2.51 3.58 -0.38
C PHE A 101 1.60 3.83 0.81
N VAL A 102 1.51 5.09 1.22
CA VAL A 102 0.60 5.56 2.27
C VAL A 102 -0.30 6.67 1.72
N LYS A 103 -1.55 6.67 2.13
CA LYS A 103 -2.53 7.67 1.72
C LYS A 103 -2.28 9.00 2.45
N GLY A 104 -2.48 10.11 1.74
CA GLY A 104 -2.38 11.45 2.31
C GLY A 104 -0.98 12.03 2.27
N VAL A 105 -0.77 13.10 3.03
CA VAL A 105 0.49 13.90 3.02
C VAL A 105 1.51 13.45 4.06
N THR A 106 1.22 12.41 4.83
CA THR A 106 2.18 11.86 5.79
C THR A 106 3.36 11.24 5.06
N THR A 107 4.55 11.42 5.60
CA THR A 107 5.76 10.76 5.12
C THR A 107 6.14 9.55 5.97
N GLU A 108 5.37 9.28 7.01
CA GLU A 108 5.61 8.16 7.90
C GLU A 108 5.16 6.85 7.25
N ILE A 109 6.11 6.13 6.69
CA ILE A 109 5.93 4.77 6.21
C ILE A 109 6.32 3.85 7.34
N LYS A 110 5.36 3.08 7.81
CA LYS A 110 5.54 2.13 8.90
C LYS A 110 6.55 1.06 8.49
N ASP A 111 7.39 0.69 9.42
CA ASP A 111 8.21 -0.51 9.25
C ASP A 111 7.31 -1.73 9.15
N THR A 112 7.63 -2.59 8.21
CA THR A 112 6.92 -3.85 8.07
C THR A 112 7.40 -4.86 9.08
N TYR A 113 6.61 -5.91 9.25
CA TYR A 113 7.00 -7.09 10.01
C TYR A 113 8.26 -7.76 9.43
N TRP A 114 8.45 -7.61 8.12
CA TRP A 114 9.56 -8.16 7.35
C TRP A 114 10.63 -7.10 7.19
N LYS A 115 11.73 -7.23 7.93
CA LYS A 115 12.90 -6.35 7.83
C LYS A 115 14.06 -7.18 7.32
N PRO A 116 14.24 -7.28 6.01
CA PRO A 116 15.46 -7.88 5.53
C PRO A 116 16.63 -7.01 5.98
N GLU A 117 17.64 -7.60 6.53
CA GLU A 117 18.91 -6.91 6.77
C GLU A 117 19.42 -6.38 5.44
N ALA A 118 19.82 -5.11 5.41
CA ALA A 118 20.47 -4.55 4.25
C ALA A 118 21.80 -5.29 4.07
N THR A 119 21.80 -6.27 3.19
CA THR A 119 22.99 -6.98 2.79
C THR A 119 23.71 -6.14 1.77
N ASP A 120 24.97 -6.10 1.75
CA ASP A 120 25.90 -5.55 0.77
C ASP A 120 25.70 -4.09 0.30
N VAL A 121 26.81 -3.39 0.19
CA VAL A 121 26.91 -2.07 -0.41
C VAL A 121 26.73 -2.23 -1.93
N PHE A 122 25.60 -1.83 -2.45
CA PHE A 122 25.34 -1.75 -3.89
C PHE A 122 24.96 -0.32 -4.28
N SER A 123 25.12 0.00 -5.56
CA SER A 123 24.80 1.32 -6.07
C SER A 123 23.42 1.34 -6.74
N TRP A 124 22.71 2.46 -6.56
CA TRP A 124 21.47 2.72 -7.26
C TRP A 124 21.36 4.20 -7.64
N SER A 125 20.62 4.47 -8.68
CA SER A 125 20.50 5.80 -9.25
C SER A 125 19.05 6.19 -9.50
N VAL A 126 18.83 7.51 -9.64
CA VAL A 126 17.56 8.06 -10.08
C VAL A 126 17.83 8.96 -11.29
N ARG A 127 17.08 8.73 -12.36
CA ARG A 127 17.04 9.62 -13.53
C ARG A 127 15.64 10.18 -13.67
N GLU A 128 15.56 11.47 -13.86
CA GLU A 128 14.31 12.18 -14.06
C GLU A 128 14.20 12.71 -15.49
N SER A 129 13.04 12.50 -16.10
CA SER A 129 12.66 13.09 -17.39
C SER A 129 11.41 13.96 -17.22
N LYS A 130 10.92 14.53 -18.33
CA LYS A 130 9.65 15.27 -18.30
C LYS A 130 8.47 14.39 -17.92
N THR A 131 8.46 13.14 -18.31
CA THR A 131 7.32 12.21 -18.18
C THR A 131 7.51 11.12 -17.14
N ALA A 132 8.75 10.82 -16.74
CA ALA A 132 9.04 9.68 -15.88
C ALA A 132 10.16 9.95 -14.88
N LEU A 133 10.12 9.20 -13.78
CA LEU A 133 11.22 8.98 -12.83
C LEU A 133 11.66 7.52 -12.98
N LYS A 134 12.93 7.28 -13.22
CA LYS A 134 13.52 5.93 -13.31
C LYS A 134 14.46 5.70 -12.14
N VAL A 135 14.13 4.75 -11.29
CA VAL A 135 14.96 4.26 -10.18
C VAL A 135 15.62 2.98 -10.64
N SER A 136 16.94 2.95 -10.71
CA SER A 136 17.69 1.83 -11.28
C SER A 136 18.70 1.29 -10.29
N THR A 137 18.75 -0.03 -10.19
CA THR A 137 19.85 -0.82 -9.64
C THR A 137 20.68 -1.40 -10.80
N GLU A 138 21.56 -2.34 -10.50
CA GLU A 138 22.34 -3.05 -11.53
C GLU A 138 21.51 -4.04 -12.35
N LYS A 139 20.44 -4.60 -11.76
CA LYS A 139 19.63 -5.67 -12.37
C LYS A 139 18.25 -5.21 -12.83
N VAL A 140 17.62 -4.32 -12.08
CA VAL A 140 16.24 -3.89 -12.32
C VAL A 140 16.07 -2.39 -12.25
N SER A 141 15.00 -1.92 -12.85
CA SER A 141 14.55 -0.54 -12.76
C SER A 141 13.07 -0.47 -12.47
N ALA A 142 12.68 0.51 -11.66
CA ALA A 142 11.30 0.93 -11.50
C ALA A 142 11.12 2.28 -12.18
N VAL A 143 10.25 2.34 -13.18
CA VAL A 143 9.93 3.54 -13.96
C VAL A 143 8.55 4.03 -13.54
N ILE A 144 8.49 5.22 -12.98
CA ILE A 144 7.25 5.83 -12.50
C ILE A 144 6.78 6.86 -13.52
N ASP A 145 5.62 6.64 -14.11
CA ASP A 145 4.97 7.64 -14.95
C ASP A 145 4.51 8.84 -14.10
N LYS A 146 4.97 10.03 -14.42
CA LYS A 146 4.69 11.23 -13.63
C LYS A 146 3.22 11.69 -13.68
N LYS A 147 2.50 11.33 -14.73
CA LYS A 147 1.10 11.70 -14.91
C LYS A 147 0.16 10.78 -14.13
N THR A 148 0.45 9.49 -14.14
CA THR A 148 -0.41 8.46 -13.57
C THR A 148 0.06 7.94 -12.22
N GLY A 149 1.33 8.16 -11.87
CA GLY A 149 1.97 7.59 -10.68
C GLY A 149 2.15 6.08 -10.73
N ALA A 150 1.82 5.44 -11.85
CA ALA A 150 1.97 4.00 -12.05
C ALA A 150 3.43 3.60 -12.20
N ILE A 151 3.79 2.43 -11.67
CA ILE A 151 5.13 1.86 -11.75
C ILE A 151 5.17 0.83 -12.88
N GLN A 152 6.25 0.85 -13.65
CA GLN A 152 6.66 -0.21 -14.55
C GLN A 152 8.01 -0.75 -14.10
N PHE A 153 8.11 -2.05 -13.88
CA PHE A 153 9.37 -2.72 -13.58
C PHE A 153 9.98 -3.30 -14.85
N GLU A 154 11.28 -3.09 -14.98
CA GLU A 154 12.08 -3.50 -16.14
C GLU A 154 13.37 -4.16 -15.67
N THR A 155 13.91 -5.05 -16.50
CA THR A 155 15.31 -5.50 -16.38
C THR A 155 16.27 -4.36 -16.74
N ALA A 156 17.57 -4.56 -16.50
CA ALA A 156 18.59 -3.57 -16.80
C ALA A 156 18.65 -3.21 -18.31
N ASP A 157 18.32 -4.15 -19.20
CA ASP A 157 18.27 -3.96 -20.65
C ASP A 157 16.95 -3.32 -21.14
N GLY A 158 15.98 -3.07 -20.23
CA GLY A 158 14.72 -2.41 -20.52
C GLY A 158 13.57 -3.35 -20.88
N THR A 159 13.75 -4.67 -20.73
CA THR A 159 12.65 -5.63 -20.91
C THR A 159 11.62 -5.44 -19.81
N VAL A 160 10.37 -5.20 -20.19
CA VAL A 160 9.28 -4.97 -19.23
C VAL A 160 8.84 -6.27 -18.57
N LEU A 161 8.89 -6.29 -17.25
CA LEU A 161 8.51 -7.43 -16.41
C LEU A 161 7.08 -7.28 -15.90
N LEU A 162 6.76 -6.15 -15.28
CA LEU A 162 5.48 -5.90 -14.63
C LEU A 162 5.08 -4.45 -14.81
N LYS A 163 3.78 -4.20 -14.99
CA LYS A 163 3.19 -2.85 -14.98
C LYS A 163 2.07 -2.77 -13.97
N GLU A 164 2.01 -1.67 -13.27
CA GLU A 164 0.78 -1.26 -12.58
C GLU A 164 -0.22 -0.66 -13.58
N ARG A 165 -1.49 -0.73 -13.24
CA ARG A 165 -2.56 -0.09 -14.01
C ARG A 165 -2.35 1.42 -14.07
N SER A 166 -2.49 2.00 -15.26
CA SER A 166 -2.27 3.43 -15.49
C SER A 166 -3.36 4.33 -14.90
N VAL A 167 -4.53 3.80 -14.59
CA VAL A 167 -5.64 4.53 -13.96
C VAL A 167 -5.87 3.99 -12.56
N GLU A 168 -5.69 4.85 -11.56
CA GLU A 168 -5.80 4.46 -10.13
C GLU A 168 -4.97 3.21 -9.82
N PRO A 169 -3.65 3.28 -9.90
CA PRO A 169 -2.79 2.11 -9.72
C PRO A 169 -2.94 1.48 -8.33
N ARG A 170 -3.30 2.29 -7.33
CA ARG A 170 -3.37 1.92 -5.92
C ARG A 170 -4.60 2.53 -5.28
N LEU A 171 -5.14 1.85 -4.26
CA LEU A 171 -6.25 2.38 -3.47
C LEU A 171 -6.07 1.95 -2.01
N ILE A 172 -6.31 2.87 -1.08
CA ILE A 172 -6.38 2.59 0.36
C ILE A 172 -7.68 3.19 0.90
N MET A 173 -8.55 2.33 1.44
CA MET A 173 -9.82 2.72 2.04
C MET A 173 -10.10 1.83 3.26
N ASP A 174 -10.46 2.43 4.38
CA ASP A 174 -10.97 1.74 5.58
C ASP A 174 -10.15 0.51 6.00
N GLN A 175 -8.82 0.65 6.10
CA GLN A 175 -7.89 -0.43 6.40
C GLN A 175 -7.90 -1.58 5.38
N GLN A 176 -8.23 -1.28 4.16
CA GLN A 176 -8.07 -2.18 3.02
C GLN A 176 -7.21 -1.52 1.96
N THR A 177 -6.42 -2.33 1.28
CA THR A 177 -5.57 -1.86 0.20
C THR A 177 -5.84 -2.64 -1.07
N TRP A 178 -5.63 -1.98 -2.20
CA TRP A 178 -5.64 -2.61 -3.53
C TRP A 178 -4.48 -2.07 -4.33
N GLU A 179 -3.70 -3.00 -4.90
CA GLU A 179 -2.64 -2.74 -5.85
C GLU A 179 -3.02 -3.38 -7.17
N PHE A 180 -3.15 -2.57 -8.23
CA PHE A 180 -3.66 -3.04 -9.51
C PHE A 180 -2.55 -3.22 -10.53
N PHE A 181 -2.54 -4.36 -11.21
CA PHE A 181 -1.53 -4.73 -12.19
C PHE A 181 -2.12 -4.96 -13.59
N GLU A 182 -1.30 -4.78 -14.60
CA GLU A 182 -1.59 -5.15 -15.98
C GLU A 182 -0.87 -6.47 -16.29
N TRP A 183 -1.41 -7.58 -15.77
CA TRP A 183 -0.90 -8.89 -16.14
C TRP A 183 -1.41 -9.29 -17.51
N ASP A 184 -0.49 -9.73 -18.36
CA ASP A 184 -0.82 -10.31 -19.65
C ASP A 184 -1.66 -11.58 -19.48
N SER A 185 -2.67 -11.80 -20.34
CA SER A 185 -3.52 -12.99 -20.28
C SER A 185 -2.76 -14.29 -20.51
N SER A 186 -1.61 -14.23 -21.17
CA SER A 186 -0.69 -15.35 -21.39
C SER A 186 0.26 -15.56 -20.20
N GLU A 187 0.39 -14.59 -19.31
CA GLU A 187 1.31 -14.64 -18.18
C GLU A 187 0.83 -15.66 -17.14
N LYS A 188 1.70 -16.61 -16.83
CA LYS A 188 1.43 -17.60 -15.80
C LYS A 188 1.86 -17.06 -14.44
N ILE A 189 0.87 -16.66 -13.66
CA ILE A 189 1.03 -16.22 -12.28
C ILE A 189 0.78 -17.39 -11.35
N ASN A 190 1.72 -17.61 -10.45
CA ASN A 190 1.64 -18.62 -9.39
C ASN A 190 1.66 -17.90 -8.05
N ALA A 191 0.98 -18.43 -7.05
CA ALA A 191 1.09 -17.91 -5.69
C ALA A 191 1.50 -19.03 -4.75
N LYS A 192 2.44 -18.71 -3.86
CA LYS A 192 2.81 -19.54 -2.73
C LYS A 192 2.26 -18.90 -1.48
N GLY A 193 1.14 -19.40 -1.00
CA GLY A 193 0.54 -18.97 0.27
C GLY A 193 1.15 -19.73 1.44
N ILE A 194 0.80 -19.27 2.63
CA ILE A 194 1.26 -19.86 3.90
C ILE A 194 0.71 -21.28 4.09
N LEU A 195 -0.44 -21.57 3.49
CA LEU A 195 -1.19 -22.81 3.67
C LEU A 195 -0.92 -23.88 2.62
N SER A 196 -0.12 -23.58 1.59
CA SER A 196 0.16 -24.53 0.50
C SER A 196 1.64 -24.61 0.24
N THR A 197 2.17 -25.83 0.23
CA THR A 197 3.51 -26.15 -0.27
C THR A 197 3.59 -26.10 -1.77
N ASP A 198 2.45 -26.16 -2.45
CA ASP A 198 2.35 -26.25 -3.90
C ASP A 198 2.12 -24.87 -4.53
N LEU A 199 2.75 -24.67 -5.68
CA LEU A 199 2.53 -23.50 -6.52
C LEU A 199 1.14 -23.60 -7.18
N LEU A 200 0.21 -22.77 -6.76
CA LEU A 200 -1.12 -22.70 -7.36
C LEU A 200 -1.07 -21.83 -8.62
N VAL A 201 -1.41 -22.42 -9.75
CA VAL A 201 -1.57 -21.65 -11.00
C VAL A 201 -2.87 -20.87 -10.96
N LEU A 202 -2.75 -19.52 -11.03
CA LEU A 202 -3.89 -18.61 -10.93
C LEU A 202 -4.23 -18.04 -12.32
N ARG A 203 -5.01 -18.79 -13.08
CA ARG A 203 -5.57 -18.29 -14.34
C ARG A 203 -7.05 -18.01 -14.15
N ALA A 204 -7.45 -16.74 -14.36
CA ALA A 204 -8.83 -16.27 -14.23
C ALA A 204 -9.48 -16.63 -12.87
N LYS A 205 -8.70 -16.57 -11.78
CA LYS A 205 -9.13 -16.95 -10.44
C LYS A 205 -8.74 -15.91 -9.41
N ALA A 206 -9.47 -15.88 -8.30
CA ALA A 206 -9.06 -15.19 -7.09
C ALA A 206 -8.72 -16.21 -6.00
N LYS A 207 -7.63 -15.98 -5.27
CA LYS A 207 -7.20 -16.85 -4.17
C LYS A 207 -6.72 -16.04 -2.98
N TYR A 208 -7.12 -16.47 -1.80
CA TYR A 208 -6.52 -16.00 -0.57
C TYR A 208 -5.15 -16.66 -0.41
N ILE A 209 -4.12 -15.85 -0.26
CA ILE A 209 -2.75 -16.31 -0.07
C ILE A 209 -2.24 -16.08 1.35
N SER A 210 -3.04 -15.39 2.16
CA SER A 210 -2.90 -15.27 3.62
C SER A 210 -4.27 -15.00 4.24
N PHE A 211 -4.47 -15.42 5.50
CA PHE A 211 -5.73 -15.28 6.25
C PHE A 211 -5.57 -14.47 7.54
N GLY A 212 -4.47 -13.77 7.67
CA GLY A 212 -4.15 -13.08 8.91
C GLY A 212 -3.42 -13.94 9.94
N GLY A 213 -3.09 -13.35 11.08
CA GLY A 213 -2.28 -13.96 12.11
C GLY A 213 -0.80 -13.57 12.00
N LYS A 214 0.10 -14.35 12.60
CA LYS A 214 1.55 -14.16 12.45
C LYS A 214 2.06 -15.09 11.35
N PRO A 215 2.11 -14.62 10.08
CA PRO A 215 2.62 -15.45 9.02
C PRO A 215 4.10 -15.74 9.27
N MET A 216 4.50 -16.98 9.17
CA MET A 216 5.91 -17.35 9.27
C MET A 216 6.72 -16.80 8.09
N ARG A 217 6.06 -16.53 6.97
CA ARG A 217 6.68 -15.99 5.75
C ARG A 217 5.72 -15.08 5.02
N MET A 218 6.26 -14.09 4.29
CA MET A 218 5.47 -13.27 3.38
C MET A 218 4.77 -14.14 2.33
N PRO A 219 3.50 -13.86 1.97
CA PRO A 219 2.91 -14.39 0.76
C PRO A 219 3.75 -14.02 -0.47
N LEU A 220 3.99 -14.98 -1.36
CA LEU A 220 4.79 -14.80 -2.56
C LEU A 220 3.96 -15.07 -3.81
N VAL A 221 3.93 -14.11 -4.71
CA VAL A 221 3.41 -14.25 -6.07
C VAL A 221 4.59 -14.40 -7.02
N LEU A 222 4.53 -15.37 -7.91
CA LEU A 222 5.60 -15.66 -8.87
C LEU A 222 5.08 -15.57 -10.30
N SER A 223 5.81 -14.90 -11.15
CA SER A 223 5.58 -14.86 -12.59
C SER A 223 6.66 -15.63 -13.34
N ARG A 224 6.27 -16.31 -14.42
CA ARG A 224 7.24 -16.93 -15.33
C ARG A 224 8.05 -15.93 -16.16
N LYS A 225 7.74 -14.65 -16.06
CA LYS A 225 8.59 -13.58 -16.64
C LYS A 225 9.86 -13.29 -15.86
N GLY A 226 10.14 -14.04 -14.80
CA GLY A 226 11.34 -13.85 -14.01
C GLY A 226 11.20 -12.80 -12.92
N TYR A 227 10.04 -12.74 -12.27
CA TYR A 227 9.86 -11.88 -11.08
C TYR A 227 8.93 -12.48 -10.05
N GLY A 228 9.01 -11.97 -8.84
CA GLY A 228 8.10 -12.24 -7.76
C GLY A 228 7.66 -10.99 -7.03
N LEU A 229 6.51 -11.09 -6.36
CA LEU A 229 6.00 -10.08 -5.42
C LEU A 229 5.87 -10.71 -4.04
N GLY A 230 6.70 -10.26 -3.11
CA GLY A 230 6.56 -10.59 -1.69
C GLY A 230 5.65 -9.56 -1.01
N ILE A 231 4.50 -9.98 -0.49
CA ILE A 231 3.51 -9.06 0.07
C ILE A 231 3.73 -8.92 1.58
N ALA A 232 4.14 -7.73 2.00
CA ALA A 232 4.45 -7.44 3.40
C ALA A 232 3.21 -7.05 4.20
N ALA A 233 2.21 -7.93 4.24
CA ALA A 233 0.99 -7.77 5.01
C ALA A 233 0.92 -8.74 6.18
N LYS A 234 0.32 -8.30 7.30
CA LYS A 234 0.09 -9.13 8.50
C LYS A 234 -1.23 -9.87 8.44
N GLU A 235 -2.16 -9.30 7.73
CA GLU A 235 -3.56 -9.74 7.68
C GLU A 235 -3.86 -10.50 6.40
N THR A 236 -5.13 -10.61 6.09
CA THR A 236 -5.60 -11.36 4.92
C THR A 236 -5.12 -10.74 3.60
N VAL A 237 -4.55 -11.55 2.74
CA VAL A 237 -4.10 -11.18 1.40
C VAL A 237 -4.87 -11.97 0.35
N LEU A 238 -5.55 -11.24 -0.53
CA LEU A 238 -6.23 -11.79 -1.71
C LEU A 238 -5.45 -11.43 -2.98
N LEU A 239 -5.17 -12.42 -3.78
CA LEU A 239 -4.72 -12.26 -5.15
C LEU A 239 -5.89 -12.52 -6.11
N CYS A 240 -6.26 -11.52 -6.89
CA CYS A 240 -7.29 -11.62 -7.93
C CYS A 240 -6.66 -11.48 -9.31
N ASN A 241 -6.79 -12.51 -10.14
CA ASN A 241 -6.37 -12.51 -11.55
C ASN A 241 -7.57 -12.73 -12.47
N ILE A 242 -8.67 -12.02 -12.19
CA ILE A 242 -9.90 -12.08 -12.97
C ILE A 242 -10.00 -10.80 -13.81
N LYS A 243 -9.94 -10.92 -15.12
CA LYS A 243 -9.90 -9.78 -16.05
C LYS A 243 -11.06 -8.78 -15.85
N THR A 244 -12.27 -9.27 -15.54
CA THR A 244 -13.45 -8.44 -15.35
C THR A 244 -13.32 -7.47 -14.18
N TYR A 245 -12.61 -7.86 -13.13
CA TYR A 245 -12.35 -7.01 -11.95
C TYR A 245 -11.07 -6.17 -12.11
N GLY A 246 -10.23 -6.48 -13.10
CA GLY A 246 -8.87 -6.00 -13.22
C GLY A 246 -7.96 -6.75 -12.25
N PRO A 247 -6.80 -7.27 -12.68
CA PRO A 247 -5.89 -7.98 -11.78
C PRO A 247 -5.42 -7.10 -10.64
N TYR A 248 -5.49 -7.61 -9.40
CA TYR A 248 -5.05 -6.87 -8.21
C TYR A 248 -4.61 -7.79 -7.08
N ILE A 249 -3.85 -7.22 -6.17
CA ILE A 249 -3.59 -7.75 -4.84
C ILE A 249 -4.31 -6.84 -3.84
N SER A 250 -5.06 -7.43 -2.91
CA SER A 250 -5.75 -6.70 -1.86
C SER A 250 -5.36 -7.25 -0.50
N THR A 251 -5.21 -6.34 0.48
CA THR A 251 -4.97 -6.71 1.89
C THR A 251 -6.09 -6.17 2.77
N LEU A 252 -6.42 -6.88 3.83
CA LEU A 252 -7.32 -6.43 4.89
C LEU A 252 -6.51 -6.11 6.15
N GLY A 253 -6.98 -5.15 6.93
CA GLY A 253 -6.33 -4.75 8.18
C GLY A 253 -5.10 -3.87 7.99
N GLU A 254 -4.83 -3.40 6.76
CA GLU A 254 -3.66 -2.59 6.44
C GLU A 254 -4.07 -1.19 5.96
N ASP A 255 -3.33 -0.19 6.43
CA ASP A 255 -3.45 1.22 6.02
C ASP A 255 -2.29 1.69 5.12
N GLN A 256 -1.44 0.74 4.72
CA GLN A 256 -0.27 0.91 3.89
C GLN A 256 -0.19 -0.22 2.87
N ILE A 257 0.08 0.12 1.62
CA ILE A 257 0.52 -0.87 0.63
C ILE A 257 2.01 -1.09 0.83
N ASP A 258 2.44 -2.35 0.88
CA ASP A 258 3.84 -2.69 1.06
C ASP A 258 4.16 -4.05 0.42
N TYR A 259 5.04 -4.03 -0.56
CA TYR A 259 5.49 -5.25 -1.22
C TYR A 259 6.93 -5.13 -1.70
N TYR A 260 7.54 -6.27 -1.96
CA TYR A 260 8.88 -6.41 -2.53
C TYR A 260 8.75 -6.92 -3.95
N PHE A 261 9.21 -6.12 -4.91
CA PHE A 261 9.46 -6.59 -6.26
C PHE A 261 10.80 -7.31 -6.26
N ILE A 262 10.81 -8.57 -6.68
CA ILE A 262 11.97 -9.47 -6.63
C ILE A 262 12.24 -9.97 -8.05
N TYR A 263 13.39 -9.68 -8.60
CA TYR A 263 13.82 -10.17 -9.90
C TYR A 263 14.63 -11.46 -9.77
N GLY A 264 14.43 -12.36 -10.70
CA GLY A 264 15.27 -13.55 -10.90
C GLY A 264 14.99 -14.10 -12.28
N GLU A 265 16.01 -14.42 -13.05
CA GLU A 265 15.87 -14.95 -14.42
C GLU A 265 15.04 -16.25 -14.42
N THR A 266 15.09 -16.99 -13.30
CA THR A 266 14.30 -18.19 -13.06
C THR A 266 13.44 -18.07 -11.79
N ASN A 267 12.44 -18.94 -11.68
CA ASN A 267 11.64 -19.01 -10.44
C ASN A 267 12.50 -19.43 -9.24
N GLU A 268 13.48 -20.29 -9.46
CA GLU A 268 14.41 -20.77 -8.43
C GLU A 268 15.24 -19.62 -7.87
N GLU A 269 15.74 -18.74 -8.73
CA GLU A 269 16.47 -17.53 -8.31
C GLU A 269 15.55 -16.57 -7.56
N THR A 270 14.36 -16.29 -8.08
CA THR A 270 13.36 -15.46 -7.41
C THR A 270 13.03 -15.99 -6.01
N ILE A 271 12.83 -17.31 -5.88
CA ILE A 271 12.58 -17.96 -4.59
C ILE A 271 13.81 -17.87 -3.69
N SER A 272 15.02 -17.99 -4.24
CA SER A 272 16.25 -17.85 -3.46
C SER A 272 16.39 -16.43 -2.88
N MET A 273 16.15 -15.39 -3.69
CA MET A 273 16.15 -14.00 -3.23
C MET A 273 15.05 -13.78 -2.17
N TYR A 274 13.84 -14.27 -2.41
CA TYR A 274 12.76 -14.20 -1.44
C TYR A 274 13.13 -14.85 -0.10
N LYS A 275 13.80 -15.99 -0.10
CA LYS A 275 14.27 -16.64 1.13
C LYS A 275 15.26 -15.77 1.90
N LYS A 276 16.17 -15.09 1.21
CA LYS A 276 17.13 -14.16 1.83
C LYS A 276 16.44 -12.96 2.49
N LEU A 277 15.25 -12.55 1.98
CA LEU A 277 14.47 -11.47 2.57
C LEU A 277 13.67 -11.90 3.80
N THR A 278 13.41 -13.20 3.97
CA THR A 278 12.43 -13.71 4.94
C THR A 278 13.03 -14.65 6.00
N LEU A 279 14.30 -15.00 5.89
CA LEU A 279 15.05 -15.77 6.89
C LEU A 279 15.88 -14.86 7.77
#